data_94fa374a0f2d481b7cb4e8c1a3adf42c
#
_entry.id   94fa374a0f2d481b7cb4e8c1a3adf42c
#
_cell.length_a   1.000
_cell.length_b   1.000
_cell.length_c   1.000
_cell.angle_alpha   90.00
_cell.angle_beta   90.00
_cell.angle_gamma   90.00
#
_symmetry.space_group_name_H-M   'P 1'
#
loop_
_entity.id
_entity.type
_entity.pdbx_description
1 polymer ?
#
loop_
_entity_poly.entity_id
_entity_poly.type
_entity_poly.pdbx_seq_one_letter_code
_entity_poly.pdbx_strand_id
1 'polypeptide(L)'
;LLIAALTLSSMNPAVVMANQVPVVASTSLEQVISGKASMLNTMLGGTSMQYALIDAGEIVLSGNTGVYSKSENKALTDETMYGIGSISKMYVTAAVMQLVDEGKIDLDTPLTIYIPEFKMADERYKDITPRMLLNHSSGLMGSSFRGSFLFNDADTYAVDSLLKQLEGQRLKADPGAYSVYCNDGFTLAQILVE
;
A
#
# COMPACT_ATOMS: atom_id res chain seq x y z
N LEU A 1 -10.52 11.79 -26.64
CA LEU A 1 -11.97 11.58 -26.75
C LEU A 1 -12.59 12.71 -27.58
N LEU A 2 -13.02 12.44 -28.82
CA LEU A 2 -13.61 13.43 -29.73
C LEU A 2 -15.09 13.58 -29.36
N ILE A 3 -15.51 14.81 -29.02
CA ILE A 3 -16.92 15.19 -28.93
C ILE A 3 -17.28 15.85 -30.26
N ALA A 4 -18.14 15.20 -31.04
CA ALA A 4 -18.73 15.80 -32.24
C ALA A 4 -20.04 16.50 -31.84
N ALA A 5 -20.06 17.82 -31.99
CA ALA A 5 -21.28 18.62 -31.92
C ALA A 5 -21.91 18.66 -33.32
N LEU A 6 -23.12 18.12 -33.46
CA LEU A 6 -23.95 18.30 -34.63
C LEU A 6 -24.87 19.49 -34.45
N THR A 7 -24.73 20.51 -35.31
CA THR A 7 -25.69 21.61 -35.42
C THR A 7 -26.84 21.18 -36.34
N LEU A 8 -28.05 21.17 -35.84
CA LEU A 8 -29.25 20.97 -36.65
C LEU A 8 -29.75 22.35 -37.14
N SER A 9 -29.82 22.45 -38.46
CA SER A 9 -30.51 23.55 -39.15
C SER A 9 -32.01 23.25 -39.24
N SER A 10 -32.80 24.28 -39.16
CA SER A 10 -34.27 24.32 -39.15
C SER A 10 -34.93 23.67 -40.35
N MET A 11 -35.82 22.70 -40.13
CA MET A 11 -36.86 22.26 -41.09
C MET A 11 -38.19 22.05 -40.39
N ASN A 12 -39.23 22.45 -41.07
CA ASN A 12 -40.66 22.58 -40.83
C ASN A 12 -41.31 21.42 -40.05
N PRO A 13 -42.38 21.68 -39.22
CA PRO A 13 -43.02 20.68 -38.39
C PRO A 13 -44.04 19.86 -39.19
N ALA A 14 -43.59 18.71 -39.68
CA ALA A 14 -44.47 17.62 -40.01
C ALA A 14 -44.50 16.69 -38.76
N VAL A 15 -45.74 16.42 -38.30
CA VAL A 15 -46.00 15.52 -37.19
C VAL A 15 -45.42 14.12 -37.51
N VAL A 16 -44.23 13.86 -37.00
CA VAL A 16 -43.67 12.54 -36.92
C VAL A 16 -43.94 12.10 -35.48
N MET A 17 -44.80 11.10 -35.29
CA MET A 17 -44.84 10.34 -34.04
C MET A 17 -43.47 9.73 -33.84
N ALA A 18 -42.59 10.46 -33.16
CA ALA A 18 -41.28 9.95 -32.76
C ALA A 18 -41.53 8.82 -31.75
N ASN A 19 -41.29 7.58 -32.18
CA ASN A 19 -40.96 6.51 -31.25
C ASN A 19 -39.87 7.05 -30.34
N GLN A 20 -40.23 7.40 -29.11
CA GLN A 20 -39.25 7.73 -28.07
C GLN A 20 -38.48 6.44 -27.80
N VAL A 21 -37.33 6.30 -28.45
CA VAL A 21 -36.32 5.36 -27.99
C VAL A 21 -35.99 5.79 -26.57
N PRO A 22 -36.19 4.91 -25.56
CA PRO A 22 -35.85 5.26 -24.19
C PRO A 22 -34.38 5.70 -24.16
N VAL A 23 -34.17 6.97 -23.79
CA VAL A 23 -32.83 7.46 -23.51
C VAL A 23 -32.36 6.65 -22.33
N VAL A 24 -31.54 5.62 -22.59
CA VAL A 24 -30.81 4.93 -21.54
C VAL A 24 -29.92 5.97 -20.91
N ALA A 25 -30.27 6.44 -19.72
CA ALA A 25 -29.47 7.39 -18.97
C ALA A 25 -28.06 6.81 -18.90
N SER A 26 -27.06 7.55 -19.41
CA SER A 26 -25.68 7.12 -19.31
C SER A 26 -25.32 7.02 -17.83
N THR A 27 -24.97 5.81 -17.38
CA THR A 27 -24.55 5.58 -16.00
C THR A 27 -23.32 6.45 -15.72
N SER A 28 -23.37 7.29 -14.71
CA SER A 28 -22.22 8.14 -14.38
C SER A 28 -21.02 7.30 -13.97
N LEU A 29 -19.81 7.84 -14.14
CA LEU A 29 -18.58 7.19 -13.69
C LEU A 29 -18.68 6.79 -12.20
N GLU A 30 -19.22 7.69 -11.39
CA GLU A 30 -19.46 7.45 -9.96
C GLU A 30 -20.36 6.23 -9.73
N GLN A 31 -21.49 6.12 -10.43
CA GLN A 31 -22.40 4.98 -10.32
C GLN A 31 -21.73 3.66 -10.74
N VAL A 32 -20.90 3.69 -11.80
CA VAL A 32 -20.17 2.52 -12.24
C VAL A 32 -19.15 2.08 -11.19
N ILE A 33 -18.37 3.00 -10.66
CA ILE A 33 -17.31 2.70 -9.69
C ILE A 33 -17.92 2.26 -8.35
N SER A 34 -18.93 2.98 -7.82
CA SER A 34 -19.60 2.60 -6.57
C SER A 34 -20.29 1.23 -6.66
N GLY A 35 -20.92 0.96 -7.79
CA GLY A 35 -21.52 -0.35 -8.05
C GLY A 35 -20.50 -1.48 -8.09
N LYS A 36 -19.36 -1.27 -8.76
CA LYS A 36 -18.26 -2.25 -8.79
C LYS A 36 -17.63 -2.45 -7.40
N ALA A 37 -17.40 -1.37 -6.65
CA ALA A 37 -16.85 -1.44 -5.29
C ALA A 37 -17.80 -2.26 -4.37
N SER A 38 -19.10 -2.00 -4.42
CA SER A 38 -20.09 -2.73 -3.66
C SER A 38 -20.13 -4.21 -4.03
N MET A 39 -20.10 -4.52 -5.33
CA MET A 39 -20.05 -5.89 -5.82
C MET A 39 -18.79 -6.62 -5.33
N LEU A 40 -17.62 -6.01 -5.45
CA LEU A 40 -16.34 -6.58 -5.00
C LEU A 40 -16.33 -6.79 -3.49
N ASN A 41 -16.77 -5.81 -2.71
CA ASN A 41 -16.87 -5.94 -1.25
C ASN A 41 -17.74 -7.14 -0.85
N THR A 42 -18.88 -7.31 -1.51
CA THR A 42 -19.78 -8.45 -1.27
C THR A 42 -19.14 -9.77 -1.69
N MET A 43 -18.57 -9.85 -2.89
CA MET A 43 -17.94 -11.07 -3.42
C MET A 43 -16.76 -11.55 -2.56
N LEU A 44 -15.98 -10.63 -2.03
CA LEU A 44 -14.83 -10.94 -1.17
C LEU A 44 -15.20 -11.15 0.30
N GLY A 45 -16.48 -11.02 0.66
CA GLY A 45 -16.96 -11.13 2.05
C GLY A 45 -16.42 -9.99 2.95
N GLY A 46 -16.03 -8.86 2.36
CA GLY A 46 -15.52 -7.71 3.08
C GLY A 46 -16.58 -7.06 3.97
N THR A 47 -16.17 -6.46 5.06
CA THR A 47 -17.03 -5.64 5.91
C THR A 47 -17.24 -4.26 5.28
N SER A 48 -16.18 -3.70 4.73
CA SER A 48 -16.19 -2.41 4.04
C SER A 48 -15.05 -2.30 3.03
N MET A 49 -15.18 -1.30 2.17
CA MET A 49 -14.15 -0.92 1.19
C MET A 49 -14.18 0.60 1.01
N GLN A 50 -13.00 1.22 0.99
CA GLN A 50 -12.80 2.58 0.49
C GLN A 50 -12.07 2.54 -0.84
N TYR A 51 -12.34 3.49 -1.70
CA TYR A 51 -11.69 3.63 -3.00
C TYR A 51 -11.48 5.10 -3.37
N ALA A 52 -10.45 5.34 -4.16
CA ALA A 52 -10.22 6.62 -4.81
C ALA A 52 -9.74 6.37 -6.25
N LEU A 53 -10.17 7.24 -7.14
CA LEU A 53 -9.66 7.33 -8.50
C LEU A 53 -8.82 8.59 -8.60
N ILE A 54 -7.59 8.43 -9.06
CA ILE A 54 -6.63 9.52 -9.19
C ILE A 54 -6.29 9.68 -10.68
N ASP A 55 -6.35 10.90 -11.17
CA ASP A 55 -5.92 11.27 -12.52
C ASP A 55 -5.08 12.54 -12.46
N ALA A 56 -3.94 12.54 -13.14
CA ALA A 56 -2.98 13.65 -13.17
C ALA A 56 -2.60 14.21 -11.77
N GLY A 57 -2.57 13.34 -10.74
CA GLY A 57 -2.24 13.72 -9.36
C GLY A 57 -3.41 14.22 -8.52
N GLU A 58 -4.61 14.36 -9.11
CA GLU A 58 -5.82 14.84 -8.43
C GLU A 58 -6.78 13.67 -8.14
N ILE A 59 -7.45 13.72 -6.98
CA ILE A 59 -8.52 12.78 -6.67
C ILE A 59 -9.78 13.22 -7.45
N VAL A 60 -10.12 12.49 -8.50
CA VAL A 60 -11.31 12.78 -9.33
C VAL A 60 -12.57 12.12 -8.81
N LEU A 61 -12.43 11.08 -7.99
CA LEU A 61 -13.53 10.39 -7.34
C LEU A 61 -13.02 9.64 -6.12
N SER A 62 -13.73 9.72 -5.01
CA SER A 62 -13.54 8.85 -3.84
C SER A 62 -14.88 8.37 -3.31
N GLY A 63 -14.86 7.29 -2.55
CA GLY A 63 -16.06 6.78 -1.92
C GLY A 63 -15.79 5.53 -1.08
N ASN A 64 -16.88 5.04 -0.49
CA ASN A 64 -16.84 3.86 0.36
C ASN A 64 -18.08 3.03 0.18
N THR A 65 -18.04 1.77 0.65
CA THR A 65 -19.17 0.85 0.68
C THR A 65 -19.04 -0.10 1.87
N GLY A 66 -20.17 -0.63 2.36
CA GLY A 66 -20.22 -1.50 3.51
C GLY A 66 -20.44 -0.74 4.82
N VAL A 67 -19.96 -1.31 5.93
CA VAL A 67 -20.14 -0.78 7.30
C VAL A 67 -18.82 -0.77 8.04
N TYR A 68 -18.67 0.11 9.03
CA TYR A 68 -17.47 0.20 9.85
C TYR A 68 -17.16 -1.14 10.55
N SER A 69 -18.20 -1.73 11.13
CA SER A 69 -18.11 -3.03 11.83
C SER A 69 -19.47 -3.73 11.72
N LYS A 70 -19.47 -5.07 11.65
CA LYS A 70 -20.71 -5.85 11.68
C LYS A 70 -21.45 -5.77 13.03
N SER A 71 -20.75 -5.42 14.10
CA SER A 71 -21.31 -5.28 15.45
C SER A 71 -21.69 -3.84 15.81
N GLU A 72 -21.23 -2.85 15.04
CA GLU A 72 -21.47 -1.43 15.32
C GLU A 72 -22.23 -0.79 14.17
N ASN A 73 -23.34 -0.11 14.47
CA ASN A 73 -24.08 0.68 13.49
C ASN A 73 -23.41 2.06 13.30
N LYS A 74 -22.14 2.04 12.86
CA LYS A 74 -21.33 3.22 12.62
C LYS A 74 -21.09 3.39 11.12
N ALA A 75 -21.39 4.58 10.62
CA ALA A 75 -21.13 4.91 9.22
C ALA A 75 -19.63 4.96 8.93
N LEU A 76 -19.27 4.60 7.71
CA LEU A 76 -17.95 4.91 7.14
C LEU A 76 -17.89 6.40 6.79
N THR A 77 -16.71 6.96 6.96
CA THR A 77 -16.39 8.34 6.57
C THR A 77 -15.05 8.34 5.84
N ASP A 78 -14.69 9.44 5.22
CA ASP A 78 -13.39 9.62 4.57
C ASP A 78 -12.22 9.56 5.59
N GLU A 79 -12.53 9.79 6.88
CA GLU A 79 -11.58 9.67 7.98
C GLU A 79 -11.43 8.21 8.51
N THR A 80 -12.18 7.26 7.96
CA THR A 80 -12.05 5.86 8.38
C THR A 80 -10.72 5.30 7.93
N MET A 81 -9.88 4.90 8.89
CA MET A 81 -8.55 4.37 8.59
C MET A 81 -8.59 2.87 8.30
N TYR A 82 -7.77 2.47 7.34
CA TYR A 82 -7.53 1.08 6.97
C TYR A 82 -6.06 0.74 7.13
N GLY A 83 -5.78 -0.49 7.58
CA GLY A 83 -4.42 -1.02 7.53
C GLY A 83 -4.00 -1.24 6.07
N ILE A 84 -2.96 -0.57 5.65
CA ILE A 84 -2.45 -0.63 4.25
C ILE A 84 -1.42 -1.74 4.03
N GLY A 85 -1.11 -2.51 5.08
CA GLY A 85 -0.20 -3.65 4.98
C GLY A 85 1.14 -3.26 4.36
N SER A 86 1.59 -4.02 3.39
CA SER A 86 2.90 -3.83 2.75
C SER A 86 3.03 -2.57 1.90
N ILE A 87 1.97 -1.83 1.64
CA ILE A 87 2.07 -0.48 1.06
C ILE A 87 2.87 0.45 1.98
N SER A 88 2.86 0.22 3.30
CA SER A 88 3.69 0.92 4.28
C SER A 88 5.19 0.91 3.93
N LYS A 89 5.67 -0.12 3.23
CA LYS A 89 7.07 -0.22 2.80
C LYS A 89 7.51 0.92 1.88
N MET A 90 6.60 1.46 1.07
CA MET A 90 6.90 2.62 0.22
C MET A 90 7.22 3.87 1.07
N TYR A 91 6.51 4.04 2.18
CA TYR A 91 6.76 5.17 3.10
C TYR A 91 8.09 5.01 3.83
N VAL A 92 8.41 3.80 4.31
CA VAL A 92 9.73 3.51 4.89
C VAL A 92 10.84 3.76 3.87
N THR A 93 10.66 3.30 2.62
CA THR A 93 11.62 3.55 1.54
C THR A 93 11.81 5.05 1.30
N ALA A 94 10.71 5.82 1.24
CA ALA A 94 10.78 7.28 1.07
C ALA A 94 11.55 7.95 2.22
N ALA A 95 11.31 7.53 3.47
CA ALA A 95 12.04 8.05 4.63
C ALA A 95 13.54 7.74 4.56
N VAL A 96 13.92 6.50 4.21
CA VAL A 96 15.34 6.14 4.01
C VAL A 96 15.96 6.99 2.89
N MET A 97 15.24 7.19 1.77
CA MET A 97 15.76 7.99 0.66
C MET A 97 15.91 9.48 1.01
N GLN A 98 15.07 10.03 1.89
CA GLN A 98 15.26 11.38 2.42
C GLN A 98 16.58 11.47 3.22
N LEU A 99 16.89 10.48 4.05
CA LEU A 99 18.16 10.44 4.78
C LEU A 99 19.36 10.26 3.85
N VAL A 100 19.19 9.57 2.71
CA VAL A 100 20.21 9.49 1.66
C VAL A 100 20.44 10.86 1.01
N ASP A 101 19.38 11.56 0.66
CA ASP A 101 19.46 12.91 0.06
C ASP A 101 20.11 13.93 1.02
N GLU A 102 19.91 13.75 2.33
CA GLU A 102 20.55 14.54 3.39
C GLU A 102 22.02 14.12 3.66
N GLY A 103 22.52 13.09 2.98
CA GLY A 103 23.88 12.56 3.18
C GLY A 103 24.09 11.85 4.52
N LYS A 104 23.03 11.49 5.23
CA LYS A 104 23.09 10.77 6.52
C LYS A 104 23.26 9.27 6.34
N ILE A 105 22.75 8.71 5.25
CA ILE A 105 22.81 7.29 4.90
C ILE A 105 23.40 7.15 3.49
N ASP A 106 24.33 6.22 3.34
CA ASP A 106 24.74 5.65 2.06
C ASP A 106 24.12 4.26 1.94
N LEU A 107 23.43 4.01 0.83
CA LEU A 107 22.72 2.76 0.59
C LEU A 107 23.62 1.53 0.53
N ASP A 108 24.92 1.71 0.26
CA ASP A 108 25.89 0.64 0.06
C ASP A 108 26.87 0.48 1.22
N THR A 109 26.77 1.32 2.23
CA THR A 109 27.52 1.17 3.48
C THR A 109 26.89 0.08 4.35
N PRO A 110 27.68 -0.80 5.02
CA PRO A 110 27.16 -1.83 5.90
C PRO A 110 26.20 -1.31 6.96
N LEU A 111 25.08 -2.01 7.14
CA LEU A 111 24.03 -1.63 8.08
C LEU A 111 24.55 -1.50 9.52
N THR A 112 25.56 -2.29 9.90
CA THR A 112 26.20 -2.25 11.22
C THR A 112 26.88 -0.93 11.56
N ILE A 113 27.12 -0.06 10.57
CA ILE A 113 27.63 1.30 10.80
C ILE A 113 26.54 2.21 11.36
N TYR A 114 25.30 2.00 10.94
CA TYR A 114 24.14 2.79 11.34
C TYR A 114 23.43 2.19 12.55
N ILE A 115 23.40 0.85 12.65
CA ILE A 115 22.79 0.09 13.75
C ILE A 115 23.85 -0.82 14.38
N PRO A 116 24.70 -0.29 15.30
CA PRO A 116 25.79 -1.06 15.92
C PRO A 116 25.29 -2.27 16.75
N GLU A 117 24.04 -2.23 17.20
CA GLU A 117 23.41 -3.30 17.97
C GLU A 117 22.96 -4.47 17.08
N PHE A 118 22.87 -4.28 15.77
CA PHE A 118 22.49 -5.32 14.84
C PHE A 118 23.54 -6.43 14.80
N LYS A 119 23.15 -7.64 15.23
CA LYS A 119 24.00 -8.83 15.28
C LYS A 119 23.22 -10.07 14.87
N MET A 120 23.93 -11.01 14.26
CA MET A 120 23.39 -12.34 13.93
C MET A 120 24.42 -13.43 14.26
N ALA A 121 23.96 -14.69 14.35
CA ALA A 121 24.83 -15.87 14.49
C ALA A 121 25.60 -16.23 13.21
N ASP A 122 25.42 -15.51 12.14
CA ASP A 122 26.04 -15.72 10.83
C ASP A 122 26.81 -14.48 10.42
N GLU A 123 28.14 -14.56 10.42
CA GLU A 123 29.03 -13.39 10.22
C GLU A 123 28.80 -12.61 8.93
N ARG A 124 28.14 -13.21 7.92
CA ARG A 124 27.76 -12.52 6.67
C ARG A 124 26.79 -11.37 6.87
N TYR A 125 26.13 -11.28 8.04
CA TYR A 125 25.26 -10.15 8.35
C TYR A 125 25.98 -8.80 8.25
N LYS A 126 27.30 -8.78 8.41
CA LYS A 126 28.14 -7.57 8.32
C LYS A 126 28.17 -6.98 6.93
N ASP A 127 27.83 -7.76 5.91
CA ASP A 127 27.78 -7.33 4.51
C ASP A 127 26.38 -6.81 4.09
N ILE A 128 25.38 -6.89 4.98
CA ILE A 128 24.03 -6.38 4.70
C ILE A 128 24.08 -4.85 4.65
N THR A 129 23.49 -4.28 3.60
CA THR A 129 23.39 -2.85 3.39
C THR A 129 21.94 -2.36 3.39
N PRO A 130 21.66 -1.06 3.58
CA PRO A 130 20.32 -0.49 3.43
C PRO A 130 19.67 -0.84 2.09
N ARG A 131 20.41 -0.78 0.98
CA ARG A 131 19.92 -1.18 -0.34
C ARG A 131 19.38 -2.62 -0.33
N MET A 132 20.06 -3.54 0.32
CA MET A 132 19.65 -4.95 0.38
C MET A 132 18.40 -5.19 1.22
N LEU A 133 18.10 -4.31 2.18
CA LEU A 133 16.82 -4.32 2.90
C LEU A 133 15.68 -3.90 1.97
N LEU A 134 15.85 -2.77 1.27
CA LEU A 134 14.81 -2.16 0.44
C LEU A 134 14.47 -3.01 -0.79
N ASN A 135 15.43 -3.71 -1.37
CA ASN A 135 15.22 -4.57 -2.56
C ASN A 135 15.05 -6.05 -2.21
N HIS A 136 14.93 -6.39 -0.92
CA HIS A 136 14.73 -7.74 -0.42
C HIS A 136 15.88 -8.72 -0.71
N SER A 137 17.10 -8.27 -0.90
CA SER A 137 18.27 -9.12 -1.18
C SER A 137 19.21 -9.33 0.01
N SER A 138 18.77 -8.99 1.23
CA SER A 138 19.59 -9.08 2.44
C SER A 138 20.00 -10.51 2.84
N GLY A 139 19.35 -11.54 2.32
CA GLY A 139 19.57 -12.94 2.73
C GLY A 139 18.92 -13.32 4.06
N LEU A 140 18.21 -12.42 4.74
CA LEU A 140 17.46 -12.70 5.96
C LEU A 140 16.42 -13.80 5.75
N MET A 141 16.11 -14.57 6.81
CA MET A 141 15.22 -15.74 6.73
C MET A 141 13.80 -15.40 6.23
N GLY A 142 13.30 -14.20 6.50
CA GLY A 142 11.98 -13.77 5.98
C GLY A 142 11.23 -12.88 6.94
N SER A 143 10.23 -13.44 7.60
CA SER A 143 9.34 -12.68 8.48
C SER A 143 9.15 -13.45 9.77
N SER A 144 9.56 -12.88 10.87
CA SER A 144 9.34 -13.47 12.20
C SER A 144 7.86 -13.50 12.58
N PHE A 145 7.05 -12.62 12.01
CA PHE A 145 5.60 -12.41 12.23
C PHE A 145 5.15 -12.29 13.69
N ARG A 146 6.06 -12.41 14.65
CA ARG A 146 5.72 -12.36 16.06
C ARG A 146 5.28 -10.95 16.44
N GLY A 147 3.98 -10.77 16.69
CA GLY A 147 3.37 -9.48 16.99
C GLY A 147 3.07 -8.60 15.76
N SER A 148 3.49 -8.98 14.55
CA SER A 148 3.41 -8.09 13.37
C SER A 148 2.02 -7.96 12.74
N PHE A 149 1.06 -8.81 13.09
CA PHE A 149 -0.28 -8.85 12.51
C PHE A 149 -1.40 -8.77 13.54
N LEU A 150 -1.10 -8.30 14.74
CA LEU A 150 -2.12 -8.10 15.76
C LEU A 150 -2.86 -6.79 15.48
N PHE A 151 -4.03 -6.90 14.88
CA PHE A 151 -4.96 -5.80 14.73
C PHE A 151 -5.45 -5.38 16.14
N ASN A 152 -5.36 -4.11 16.46
CA ASN A 152 -5.59 -3.48 17.76
C ASN A 152 -4.40 -3.55 18.75
N ASP A 153 -3.23 -3.95 18.28
CA ASP A 153 -1.99 -3.84 19.02
C ASP A 153 -1.37 -2.48 18.73
N ALA A 154 -1.27 -1.64 19.75
CA ALA A 154 -0.70 -0.30 19.63
C ALA A 154 0.75 -0.27 20.17
N ASP A 155 1.33 -1.45 20.47
CA ASP A 155 2.69 -1.53 20.97
C ASP A 155 3.74 -1.58 19.82
N THR A 156 4.98 -1.36 20.20
CA THR A 156 6.15 -1.38 19.30
C THR A 156 6.92 -2.69 19.40
N TYR A 157 6.35 -3.73 20.01
CA TYR A 157 7.04 -4.97 20.34
C TYR A 157 7.74 -5.63 19.14
N ALA A 158 7.13 -5.59 17.97
CA ALA A 158 7.71 -6.18 16.75
C ALA A 158 9.03 -5.47 16.34
N VAL A 159 9.11 -4.16 16.52
CA VAL A 159 10.31 -3.34 16.27
C VAL A 159 11.32 -3.54 17.39
N ASP A 160 10.91 -3.33 18.63
CA ASP A 160 11.78 -3.38 19.82
C ASP A 160 12.42 -4.76 20.03
N SER A 161 11.73 -5.84 19.65
CA SER A 161 12.21 -7.20 19.84
C SER A 161 13.02 -7.73 18.64
N LEU A 162 13.01 -7.09 17.48
CA LEU A 162 13.56 -7.65 16.25
C LEU A 162 15.06 -7.91 16.36
N LEU A 163 15.85 -6.94 16.81
CA LEU A 163 17.30 -7.09 16.93
C LEU A 163 17.66 -8.31 17.80
N LYS A 164 16.95 -8.48 18.92
CA LYS A 164 17.13 -9.63 19.80
C LYS A 164 16.75 -10.96 19.15
N GLN A 165 15.72 -10.97 18.31
CA GLN A 165 15.29 -12.17 17.58
C GLN A 165 16.30 -12.56 16.50
N LEU A 166 16.96 -11.57 15.89
CA LEU A 166 17.95 -11.81 14.83
C LEU A 166 19.29 -12.34 15.36
N GLU A 167 19.66 -12.05 16.61
CA GLU A 167 20.95 -12.48 17.19
C GLU A 167 21.24 -13.99 17.01
N GLY A 168 20.23 -14.83 17.17
CA GLY A 168 20.34 -16.28 17.03
C GLY A 168 20.14 -16.82 15.61
N GLN A 169 19.80 -15.96 14.65
CA GLN A 169 19.44 -16.39 13.30
C GLN A 169 20.67 -16.44 12.38
N ARG A 170 20.54 -17.25 11.31
CA ARG A 170 21.48 -17.33 10.19
C ARG A 170 20.82 -16.82 8.92
N LEU A 171 21.64 -16.43 7.96
CA LEU A 171 21.17 -16.06 6.63
C LEU A 171 20.83 -17.30 5.80
N LYS A 172 19.77 -17.23 5.01
CA LYS A 172 19.38 -18.28 4.04
C LYS A 172 20.18 -18.21 2.74
N ALA A 173 20.82 -17.07 2.47
CA ALA A 173 21.63 -16.81 1.29
C ALA A 173 22.68 -15.75 1.58
N ASP A 174 23.67 -15.61 0.71
CA ASP A 174 24.62 -14.51 0.77
C ASP A 174 23.89 -13.18 0.52
N PRO A 175 24.22 -12.12 1.28
CA PRO A 175 23.70 -10.79 1.02
C PRO A 175 23.94 -10.38 -0.45
N GLY A 176 22.90 -9.89 -1.09
CA GLY A 176 22.94 -9.49 -2.50
C GLY A 176 22.76 -10.62 -3.52
N ALA A 177 22.76 -11.89 -3.11
CA ALA A 177 22.73 -13.02 -4.06
C ALA A 177 21.43 -13.08 -4.90
N TYR A 178 20.30 -12.88 -4.26
CA TYR A 178 19.00 -12.83 -4.93
C TYR A 178 17.93 -12.18 -4.04
N SER A 179 16.83 -11.75 -4.65
CA SER A 179 15.73 -11.08 -3.95
C SER A 179 14.67 -12.09 -3.49
N VAL A 180 14.37 -12.10 -2.20
CA VAL A 180 13.27 -12.84 -1.60
C VAL A 180 12.57 -11.96 -0.58
N TYR A 181 11.27 -11.74 -0.78
CA TYR A 181 10.47 -10.86 0.06
C TYR A 181 10.69 -11.13 1.56
N CYS A 182 10.99 -10.06 2.30
CA CYS A 182 11.36 -10.13 3.71
C CYS A 182 10.78 -8.95 4.49
N ASN A 183 9.87 -9.22 5.42
CA ASN A 183 9.30 -8.18 6.28
C ASN A 183 10.30 -7.70 7.33
N ASP A 184 11.11 -8.62 7.92
CA ASP A 184 12.10 -8.27 8.92
C ASP A 184 13.13 -7.27 8.37
N GLY A 185 13.46 -7.35 7.06
CA GLY A 185 14.31 -6.37 6.39
C GLY A 185 13.71 -4.96 6.41
N PHE A 186 12.41 -4.82 6.26
CA PHE A 186 11.74 -3.52 6.33
C PHE A 186 11.54 -3.02 7.76
N THR A 187 11.41 -3.91 8.73
CA THR A 187 11.46 -3.53 10.14
C THR A 187 12.86 -3.04 10.55
N LEU A 188 13.94 -3.65 10.03
CA LEU A 188 15.30 -3.12 10.16
C LEU A 188 15.45 -1.76 9.46
N ALA A 189 14.82 -1.57 8.30
CA ALA A 189 14.83 -0.27 7.62
C ALA A 189 14.08 0.80 8.40
N GLN A 190 13.03 0.44 9.15
CA GLN A 190 12.38 1.35 10.12
C GLN A 190 13.34 1.73 11.24
N ILE A 191 14.00 0.77 11.88
CA ILE A 191 15.01 1.03 12.94
C ILE A 191 16.14 1.93 12.40
N LEU A 192 16.52 1.78 11.14
CA LEU A 192 17.51 2.63 10.48
C LEU A 192 17.06 4.09 10.37
N VAL A 193 15.77 4.34 10.25
CA VAL A 193 15.19 5.71 10.14
C VAL A 193 15.10 6.38 11.52
N GLU A 194 14.88 5.62 12.58
CA GLU A 194 14.80 6.09 13.98
C GLU A 194 16.17 6.47 14.55
#